data_e463e6b729204e5845f41dc2d4d6555b
#
_entry.id   e463e6b729204e5845f41dc2d4d6555b
#
_cell.length_a   1.000
_cell.length_b   1.000
_cell.length_c   1.000
_cell.angle_alpha   90.00
_cell.angle_beta   90.00
_cell.angle_gamma   90.00
#
_symmetry.space_group_name_H-M   'P 1'
#
loop_
_entity.id
_entity.type
_entity.pdbx_description
1 polymer ?
#
loop_
_entity_poly.entity_id
_entity_poly.type
_entity_poly.pdbx_seq_one_letter_code
_entity_poly.pdbx_strand_id
1 'polypeptide(L)'
;VFPEWAGASWERKDVLRYGENPHQAAALYQSVHAPSGLATAEQLHGKQMSFNNYTDADAAWRSAHDFDGPAVAIIKHANPCGIAVGADIGEAHRKAHACDPVSAYGGVIAANREITVEMAEQVAEIFTEVLIAPGFADGALSVLTRKKNIRVLRAVPPTPGGVETRPVSGGLLIQQRDVIDAEGDDPANWTLAAGDPADADTLADLEFAWRACRAVKSNAILLASGGASVGVGMGQVNRVDSAHLAVNRAGERAQGSVAASDAFFPFPDGLQVLINGGVKAVVQPGGSIRDTEVIAAAAEAGVTLY
;
A
#
# COMPACT_ATOMS: atom_id res chain seq x y z
N VAL A 1 -10.35 25.87 -9.10
CA VAL A 1 -9.73 24.57 -9.14
C VAL A 1 -10.64 23.55 -9.81
N PHE A 2 -11.95 23.51 -9.44
CA PHE A 2 -12.92 22.61 -10.08
C PHE A 2 -13.87 23.43 -10.98
N PRO A 3 -14.02 23.08 -12.28
CA PRO A 3 -14.90 23.79 -13.19
C PRO A 3 -16.39 23.55 -12.85
N GLU A 4 -17.28 24.44 -13.30
CA GLU A 4 -18.73 24.27 -13.12
C GLU A 4 -19.27 23.02 -13.82
N TRP A 5 -18.63 22.61 -14.91
CA TRP A 5 -18.97 21.43 -15.70
C TRP A 5 -17.77 20.50 -15.79
N ALA A 6 -17.97 19.23 -15.51
CA ALA A 6 -16.97 18.18 -15.65
C ALA A 6 -17.50 17.07 -16.54
N GLY A 7 -16.64 16.54 -17.39
CA GLY A 7 -16.95 15.40 -18.25
C GLY A 7 -15.69 14.68 -18.66
N ALA A 8 -15.81 13.41 -18.96
CA ALA A 8 -14.72 12.57 -19.47
C ALA A 8 -15.25 11.61 -20.53
N SER A 9 -14.38 11.17 -21.42
CA SER A 9 -14.67 10.17 -22.42
C SER A 9 -13.75 8.96 -22.27
N TRP A 10 -14.34 7.79 -22.42
CA TRP A 10 -13.64 6.52 -22.32
C TRP A 10 -14.00 5.62 -23.48
N GLU A 11 -13.01 4.89 -23.97
CA GLU A 11 -13.16 3.87 -24.98
C GLU A 11 -13.09 2.50 -24.33
N ARG A 12 -14.02 1.59 -24.70
CA ARG A 12 -14.02 0.25 -24.13
C ARG A 12 -12.83 -0.54 -24.67
N LYS A 13 -11.93 -0.94 -23.75
CA LYS A 13 -10.77 -1.76 -24.08
C LYS A 13 -11.11 -3.24 -24.06
N ASP A 14 -11.85 -3.70 -23.04
CA ASP A 14 -12.15 -5.11 -22.86
C ASP A 14 -13.49 -5.33 -22.14
N VAL A 15 -14.11 -6.46 -22.41
CA VAL A 15 -15.29 -6.95 -21.67
C VAL A 15 -14.78 -7.98 -20.67
N LEU A 16 -15.00 -7.74 -19.38
CA LEU A 16 -14.54 -8.61 -18.32
C LEU A 16 -15.52 -9.76 -18.09
N ARG A 17 -15.02 -10.84 -17.55
CA ARG A 17 -15.80 -12.04 -17.31
C ARG A 17 -17.00 -11.78 -16.37
N TYR A 18 -16.79 -10.97 -15.33
CA TYR A 18 -17.78 -10.50 -14.35
C TYR A 18 -17.24 -9.32 -13.57
N GLY A 19 -18.09 -8.65 -12.77
CA GLY A 19 -17.73 -7.54 -11.89
C GLY A 19 -17.15 -8.00 -10.53
N GLU A 20 -17.46 -7.26 -9.47
CA GLU A 20 -17.10 -7.67 -8.11
C GLU A 20 -17.70 -9.03 -7.76
N ASN A 21 -18.93 -9.27 -8.24
CA ASN A 21 -19.65 -10.51 -8.02
C ASN A 21 -19.93 -11.21 -9.35
N PRO A 22 -20.06 -12.56 -9.37
CA PRO A 22 -20.19 -13.34 -10.60
C PRO A 22 -21.40 -13.02 -11.47
N HIS A 23 -22.46 -12.44 -10.92
CA HIS A 23 -23.66 -12.08 -11.65
C HIS A 23 -23.60 -10.68 -12.31
N GLN A 24 -22.59 -9.90 -12.02
CA GLN A 24 -22.44 -8.53 -12.53
C GLN A 24 -21.67 -8.52 -13.85
N ALA A 25 -22.22 -7.88 -14.88
CA ALA A 25 -21.46 -7.58 -16.09
C ALA A 25 -20.44 -6.47 -15.81
N ALA A 26 -19.26 -6.55 -16.42
CA ALA A 26 -18.20 -5.58 -16.27
C ALA A 26 -17.39 -5.41 -17.54
N ALA A 27 -16.77 -4.25 -17.69
CA ALA A 27 -15.86 -3.94 -18.78
C ALA A 27 -14.76 -2.99 -18.29
N LEU A 28 -13.59 -3.06 -18.91
CA LEU A 28 -12.52 -2.11 -18.75
C LEU A 28 -12.65 -1.03 -19.83
N TYR A 29 -12.55 0.20 -19.41
CA TYR A 29 -12.47 1.36 -20.29
C TYR A 29 -11.15 2.07 -20.06
N GLN A 30 -10.54 2.57 -21.13
CA GLN A 30 -9.38 3.45 -21.09
C GLN A 30 -9.81 4.88 -21.41
N SER A 31 -9.16 5.85 -20.79
CA SER A 31 -9.41 7.26 -21.12
C SER A 31 -8.85 7.60 -22.49
N VAL A 32 -9.62 8.39 -23.26
CA VAL A 32 -9.18 8.86 -24.60
C VAL A 32 -8.12 9.95 -24.49
N HIS A 33 -8.09 10.68 -23.38
CA HIS A 33 -7.25 11.88 -23.23
C HIS A 33 -6.28 11.83 -22.05
N ALA A 34 -6.34 10.78 -21.22
CA ALA A 34 -5.41 10.62 -20.09
C ALA A 34 -4.09 9.96 -20.52
N PRO A 35 -3.02 10.22 -19.74
CA PRO A 35 -1.77 9.49 -19.92
C PRO A 35 -1.96 7.99 -19.80
N SER A 36 -1.02 7.23 -20.37
CA SER A 36 -0.95 5.78 -20.21
C SER A 36 -0.85 5.40 -18.73
N GLY A 37 -1.41 4.25 -18.36
CA GLY A 37 -1.43 3.73 -17.01
C GLY A 37 -1.84 2.26 -16.99
N LEU A 38 -2.34 1.77 -15.87
CA LEU A 38 -2.73 0.37 -15.73
C LEU A 38 -3.80 -0.07 -16.76
N ALA A 39 -4.75 0.80 -17.10
CA ALA A 39 -5.77 0.50 -18.10
C ALA A 39 -5.19 0.23 -19.50
N THR A 40 -4.00 0.76 -19.80
CA THR A 40 -3.28 0.54 -21.06
C THR A 40 -2.18 -0.51 -20.95
N ALA A 41 -2.04 -1.17 -19.80
CA ALA A 41 -1.03 -2.20 -19.59
C ALA A 41 -1.13 -3.33 -20.62
N GLU A 42 0.02 -3.88 -20.99
CA GLU A 42 0.11 -5.04 -21.83
C GLU A 42 0.12 -6.31 -21.00
N GLN A 43 -0.81 -7.20 -21.27
CA GLN A 43 -0.82 -8.53 -20.65
C GLN A 43 0.05 -9.48 -21.45
N LEU A 44 1.19 -9.88 -20.86
CA LEU A 44 2.19 -10.75 -21.49
C LEU A 44 1.85 -12.23 -21.34
N HIS A 45 1.11 -12.60 -20.32
CA HIS A 45 0.79 -14.01 -20.02
C HIS A 45 -0.48 -14.13 -19.14
N GLY A 46 -1.06 -15.33 -19.16
CA GLY A 46 -2.06 -15.81 -18.23
C GLY A 46 -3.51 -15.60 -18.69
N LYS A 47 -4.44 -15.85 -17.78
CA LYS A 47 -5.87 -15.73 -18.01
C LYS A 47 -6.28 -14.25 -18.13
N GLN A 48 -7.45 -14.00 -18.70
CA GLN A 48 -8.06 -12.67 -18.72
C GLN A 48 -8.15 -12.10 -17.29
N MET A 49 -7.89 -10.80 -17.18
CA MET A 49 -8.05 -10.06 -15.94
C MET A 49 -9.54 -9.99 -15.55
N SER A 50 -9.83 -10.05 -14.25
CA SER A 50 -11.15 -9.77 -13.70
C SER A 50 -11.24 -8.33 -13.20
N PHE A 51 -12.45 -7.88 -12.88
CA PHE A 51 -12.69 -6.60 -12.22
C PHE A 51 -11.88 -6.47 -10.93
N ASN A 52 -11.93 -7.48 -10.06
CA ASN A 52 -11.17 -7.48 -8.81
C ASN A 52 -9.66 -7.51 -9.04
N ASN A 53 -9.18 -8.19 -10.09
CA ASN A 53 -7.76 -8.14 -10.44
C ASN A 53 -7.32 -6.72 -10.81
N TYR A 54 -8.11 -5.96 -11.56
CA TYR A 54 -7.79 -4.56 -11.87
C TYR A 54 -7.82 -3.66 -10.63
N THR A 55 -8.78 -3.85 -9.73
CA THR A 55 -8.87 -3.08 -8.49
C THR A 55 -7.64 -3.31 -7.60
N ASP A 56 -7.27 -4.57 -7.40
CA ASP A 56 -6.09 -4.93 -6.60
C ASP A 56 -4.79 -4.51 -7.30
N ALA A 57 -4.75 -4.63 -8.63
CA ALA A 57 -3.63 -4.24 -9.46
C ALA A 57 -3.36 -2.72 -9.38
N ASP A 58 -4.39 -1.88 -9.43
CA ASP A 58 -4.24 -0.44 -9.29
C ASP A 58 -3.73 -0.06 -7.90
N ALA A 59 -4.28 -0.67 -6.86
CA ALA A 59 -3.81 -0.47 -5.49
C ALA A 59 -2.33 -0.89 -5.33
N ALA A 60 -1.93 -2.04 -5.85
CA ALA A 60 -0.56 -2.53 -5.80
C ALA A 60 0.40 -1.63 -6.59
N TRP A 61 0.00 -1.24 -7.81
CA TRP A 61 0.80 -0.42 -8.70
C TRP A 61 1.09 0.96 -8.11
N ARG A 62 0.06 1.61 -7.57
CA ARG A 62 0.21 2.89 -6.87
C ARG A 62 1.10 2.75 -5.64
N SER A 63 0.86 1.75 -4.79
CA SER A 63 1.61 1.55 -3.55
C SER A 63 3.11 1.30 -3.78
N ALA A 64 3.47 0.53 -4.82
CA ALA A 64 4.87 0.29 -5.15
C ALA A 64 5.58 1.56 -5.66
N HIS A 65 4.84 2.47 -6.31
CA HIS A 65 5.39 3.71 -6.85
C HIS A 65 5.37 4.89 -5.88
N ASP A 66 4.97 4.68 -4.62
CA ASP A 66 5.12 5.68 -3.55
C ASP A 66 6.56 5.78 -3.03
N PHE A 67 7.46 4.92 -3.54
CA PHE A 67 8.85 4.83 -3.11
C PHE A 67 9.82 5.07 -4.27
N ASP A 68 10.90 5.81 -3.99
CA ASP A 68 11.94 6.10 -4.98
C ASP A 68 12.91 4.92 -5.20
N GLY A 69 13.19 4.14 -4.16
CA GLY A 69 14.00 2.93 -4.23
C GLY A 69 13.25 1.72 -4.77
N PRO A 70 13.93 0.56 -4.95
CA PRO A 70 13.26 -0.69 -5.31
C PRO A 70 12.19 -1.05 -4.29
N ALA A 71 10.94 -1.19 -4.73
CA ALA A 71 9.80 -1.43 -3.86
C ALA A 71 8.84 -2.46 -4.46
N VAL A 72 8.25 -3.26 -3.57
CA VAL A 72 7.23 -4.25 -3.88
C VAL A 72 6.03 -4.07 -2.96
N ALA A 73 4.83 -4.11 -3.54
CA ALA A 73 3.57 -4.16 -2.82
C ALA A 73 2.81 -5.43 -3.18
N ILE A 74 2.34 -6.15 -2.18
CA ILE A 74 1.47 -7.32 -2.32
C ILE A 74 0.10 -6.97 -1.77
N ILE A 75 -0.89 -6.95 -2.63
CA ILE A 75 -2.24 -6.48 -2.33
C ILE A 75 -3.24 -7.62 -2.48
N LYS A 76 -4.24 -7.64 -1.60
CA LYS A 76 -5.40 -8.51 -1.70
C LYS A 76 -6.63 -7.78 -1.13
N HIS A 77 -7.73 -7.78 -1.88
CA HIS A 77 -8.94 -7.03 -1.52
C HIS A 77 -8.66 -5.53 -1.25
N ALA A 78 -7.85 -4.94 -2.14
CA ALA A 78 -7.42 -3.54 -2.10
C ALA A 78 -6.72 -3.10 -0.80
N ASN A 79 -6.13 -4.05 -0.06
CA ASN A 79 -5.32 -3.79 1.14
C ASN A 79 -3.97 -4.51 1.07
N PRO A 80 -2.91 -3.95 1.67
CA PRO A 80 -1.61 -4.59 1.71
C PRO A 80 -1.60 -5.86 2.55
N CYS A 81 -1.11 -6.96 1.96
CA CYS A 81 -0.56 -8.08 2.70
C CYS A 81 0.85 -7.76 3.18
N GLY A 82 1.57 -6.98 2.39
CA GLY A 82 2.87 -6.45 2.74
C GLY A 82 3.40 -5.48 1.69
N ILE A 83 4.17 -4.51 2.15
CA ILE A 83 4.91 -3.54 1.34
C ILE A 83 6.33 -3.51 1.88
N ALA A 84 7.32 -3.44 1.00
CA ALA A 84 8.71 -3.29 1.40
C ALA A 84 9.54 -2.58 0.35
N VAL A 85 10.61 -1.94 0.82
CA VAL A 85 11.74 -1.49 0.03
C VAL A 85 12.94 -2.40 0.29
N GLY A 86 13.85 -2.47 -0.67
CA GLY A 86 15.07 -3.28 -0.55
C GLY A 86 16.22 -2.66 -1.33
N ALA A 87 17.41 -3.23 -1.18
CA ALA A 87 18.57 -2.86 -2.00
C ALA A 87 18.33 -3.24 -3.49
N ASP A 88 17.57 -4.29 -3.71
CA ASP A 88 17.08 -4.74 -5.01
C ASP A 88 15.64 -5.22 -4.92
N ILE A 89 15.08 -5.55 -6.09
CA ILE A 89 13.66 -5.94 -6.18
C ILE A 89 13.38 -7.33 -5.59
N GLY A 90 14.36 -8.22 -5.60
CA GLY A 90 14.26 -9.55 -4.99
C GLY A 90 14.20 -9.47 -3.46
N GLU A 91 15.02 -8.61 -2.85
CA GLU A 91 14.97 -8.33 -1.41
C GLU A 91 13.64 -7.68 -1.03
N ALA A 92 13.21 -6.65 -1.78
CA ALA A 92 11.93 -6.00 -1.54
C ALA A 92 10.76 -6.99 -1.58
N HIS A 93 10.76 -7.93 -2.53
CA HIS A 93 9.72 -8.97 -2.63
C HIS A 93 9.75 -9.91 -1.41
N ARG A 94 10.92 -10.42 -1.00
CA ARG A 94 11.04 -11.31 0.17
C ARG A 94 10.50 -10.64 1.44
N LYS A 95 10.88 -9.38 1.66
CA LYS A 95 10.44 -8.60 2.82
C LYS A 95 8.92 -8.35 2.79
N ALA A 96 8.38 -7.92 1.65
CA ALA A 96 6.94 -7.69 1.49
C ALA A 96 6.13 -8.97 1.75
N HIS A 97 6.58 -10.11 1.19
CA HIS A 97 5.93 -11.39 1.38
C HIS A 97 6.00 -11.85 2.86
N ALA A 98 7.10 -11.60 3.55
CA ALA A 98 7.29 -12.01 4.94
C ALA A 98 6.35 -11.29 5.92
N CYS A 99 5.72 -10.18 5.52
CA CYS A 99 4.76 -9.47 6.37
C CYS A 99 3.55 -10.35 6.74
N ASP A 100 2.90 -10.96 5.73
CA ASP A 100 1.77 -11.88 5.91
C ASP A 100 1.75 -12.92 4.78
N PRO A 101 2.55 -13.99 4.87
CA PRO A 101 2.63 -15.01 3.83
C PRO A 101 1.31 -15.76 3.59
N VAL A 102 0.48 -15.85 4.61
CA VAL A 102 -0.82 -16.53 4.52
C VAL A 102 -1.78 -15.73 3.64
N SER A 103 -1.88 -14.40 3.87
CA SER A 103 -2.73 -13.53 3.07
C SER A 103 -2.16 -13.28 1.68
N ALA A 104 -0.84 -13.27 1.52
CA ALA A 104 -0.16 -13.07 0.22
C ALA A 104 -0.48 -14.19 -0.80
N TYR A 105 -0.86 -15.36 -0.35
CA TYR A 105 -1.30 -16.45 -1.22
C TYR A 105 -2.54 -16.05 -2.03
N GLY A 106 -2.41 -16.03 -3.35
CA GLY A 106 -3.45 -15.55 -4.27
C GLY A 106 -3.56 -14.03 -4.36
N GLY A 107 -2.54 -13.31 -3.91
CA GLY A 107 -2.48 -11.85 -4.00
C GLY A 107 -2.03 -11.33 -5.36
N VAL A 108 -2.06 -10.01 -5.49
CA VAL A 108 -1.56 -9.24 -6.62
C VAL A 108 -0.26 -8.55 -6.21
N ILE A 109 0.79 -8.74 -6.98
CA ILE A 109 2.14 -8.21 -6.72
C ILE A 109 2.45 -7.11 -7.74
N ALA A 110 2.90 -5.96 -7.26
CA ALA A 110 3.49 -4.92 -8.09
C ALA A 110 4.91 -4.60 -7.66
N ALA A 111 5.79 -4.44 -8.63
CA ALA A 111 7.16 -3.97 -8.44
C ALA A 111 7.38 -2.68 -9.23
N ASN A 112 8.05 -1.69 -8.63
CA ASN A 112 8.33 -0.41 -9.29
C ASN A 112 9.60 -0.43 -10.15
N ARG A 113 10.24 -1.59 -10.29
CA ARG A 113 11.42 -1.83 -11.13
C ARG A 113 11.22 -3.09 -11.96
N GLU A 114 12.12 -3.29 -12.92
CA GLU A 114 12.18 -4.49 -13.73
C GLU A 114 12.30 -5.76 -12.87
N ILE A 115 11.50 -6.77 -13.19
CA ILE A 115 11.54 -8.06 -12.50
C ILE A 115 12.79 -8.84 -12.93
N THR A 116 13.64 -9.16 -11.97
CA THR A 116 14.81 -10.03 -12.17
C THR A 116 14.41 -11.50 -12.22
N VAL A 117 15.31 -12.35 -12.71
CA VAL A 117 15.10 -13.81 -12.68
C VAL A 117 14.94 -14.32 -11.25
N GLU A 118 15.73 -13.78 -10.31
CA GLU A 118 15.62 -14.12 -8.88
C GLU A 118 14.23 -13.83 -8.32
N MET A 119 13.70 -12.62 -8.55
CA MET A 119 12.35 -12.31 -8.10
C MET A 119 11.29 -13.18 -8.80
N ALA A 120 11.47 -13.44 -10.09
CA ALA A 120 10.55 -14.30 -10.85
C ALA A 120 10.50 -15.72 -10.27
N GLU A 121 11.62 -16.28 -9.84
CA GLU A 121 11.69 -17.59 -9.17
C GLU A 121 10.95 -17.56 -7.82
N GLN A 122 11.16 -16.52 -7.00
CA GLN A 122 10.41 -16.35 -5.74
C GLN A 122 8.90 -16.30 -5.96
N VAL A 123 8.44 -15.53 -6.95
CA VAL A 123 7.01 -15.42 -7.30
C VAL A 123 6.47 -16.75 -7.83
N ALA A 124 7.27 -17.50 -8.59
CA ALA A 124 6.84 -18.79 -9.15
C ALA A 124 6.62 -19.89 -8.09
N GLU A 125 7.19 -19.77 -6.90
CA GLU A 125 6.98 -20.71 -5.80
C GLU A 125 5.61 -20.56 -5.13
N ILE A 126 4.97 -19.38 -5.26
CA ILE A 126 3.77 -19.00 -4.55
C ILE A 126 2.62 -18.84 -5.55
N PHE A 127 1.40 -19.22 -5.15
CA PHE A 127 0.23 -18.90 -5.97
C PHE A 127 0.01 -17.38 -5.98
N THR A 128 0.18 -16.78 -7.18
CA THR A 128 0.02 -15.34 -7.42
C THR A 128 -1.00 -15.14 -8.54
N GLU A 129 -1.97 -14.27 -8.31
CA GLU A 129 -3.00 -13.97 -9.31
C GLU A 129 -2.47 -13.07 -10.42
N VAL A 130 -1.76 -11.99 -10.05
CA VAL A 130 -1.25 -10.98 -10.99
C VAL A 130 0.12 -10.51 -10.53
N LEU A 131 1.05 -10.34 -11.48
CA LEU A 131 2.33 -9.67 -11.30
C LEU A 131 2.42 -8.49 -12.28
N ILE A 132 2.75 -7.31 -11.77
CA ILE A 132 2.84 -6.08 -12.56
C ILE A 132 4.22 -5.46 -12.36
N ALA A 133 4.85 -5.06 -13.46
CA ALA A 133 6.14 -4.37 -13.44
C ALA A 133 6.31 -3.47 -14.67
N PRO A 134 7.28 -2.53 -14.67
CA PRO A 134 7.62 -1.75 -15.84
C PRO A 134 8.36 -2.56 -16.91
N GLY A 135 8.97 -3.69 -16.52
CA GLY A 135 9.74 -4.56 -17.40
C GLY A 135 10.08 -5.90 -16.76
N PHE A 136 10.67 -6.76 -17.54
CA PHE A 136 11.10 -8.10 -17.14
C PHE A 136 12.47 -8.38 -17.76
N ALA A 137 13.43 -8.74 -16.93
CA ALA A 137 14.78 -9.13 -17.39
C ALA A 137 14.73 -10.38 -18.26
N ASP A 138 15.76 -10.55 -19.08
CA ASP A 138 15.90 -11.73 -19.92
C ASP A 138 15.83 -13.01 -19.08
N GLY A 139 14.93 -13.92 -19.44
CA GLY A 139 14.69 -15.18 -18.72
C GLY A 139 13.61 -15.09 -17.62
N ALA A 140 13.30 -13.91 -17.06
CA ALA A 140 12.28 -13.78 -16.00
C ALA A 140 10.89 -14.23 -16.49
N LEU A 141 10.47 -13.83 -17.69
CA LEU A 141 9.21 -14.28 -18.28
C LEU A 141 9.17 -15.81 -18.46
N SER A 142 10.28 -16.43 -18.84
CA SER A 142 10.37 -17.89 -19.01
C SER A 142 10.13 -18.63 -17.69
N VAL A 143 10.54 -18.05 -16.57
CA VAL A 143 10.26 -18.59 -15.23
C VAL A 143 8.78 -18.45 -14.90
N LEU A 144 8.22 -17.25 -15.02
CA LEU A 144 6.85 -16.93 -14.69
C LEU A 144 5.81 -17.71 -15.50
N THR A 145 6.07 -17.87 -16.81
CA THR A 145 5.15 -18.53 -17.74
C THR A 145 5.05 -20.06 -17.55
N ARG A 146 5.92 -20.65 -16.72
CA ARG A 146 5.74 -22.04 -16.24
C ARG A 146 4.43 -22.20 -15.45
N LYS A 147 3.94 -21.12 -14.85
CA LYS A 147 2.65 -21.08 -14.14
C LYS A 147 1.55 -20.60 -15.09
N LYS A 148 0.78 -21.52 -15.62
CA LYS A 148 -0.24 -21.27 -16.67
C LYS A 148 -1.24 -20.15 -16.34
N ASN A 149 -1.53 -19.94 -15.06
CA ASN A 149 -2.64 -19.08 -14.63
C ASN A 149 -2.23 -17.69 -14.15
N ILE A 150 -0.95 -17.45 -13.87
CA ILE A 150 -0.48 -16.13 -13.42
C ILE A 150 -0.67 -15.11 -14.56
N ARG A 151 -1.24 -13.97 -14.22
CA ARG A 151 -1.35 -12.84 -15.15
C ARG A 151 -0.12 -11.97 -14.99
N VAL A 152 0.60 -11.77 -16.08
CA VAL A 152 1.82 -10.97 -16.09
C VAL A 152 1.55 -9.71 -16.91
N LEU A 153 1.67 -8.55 -16.29
CA LEU A 153 1.39 -7.26 -16.88
C LEU A 153 2.66 -6.40 -16.95
N ARG A 154 2.86 -5.77 -18.10
CA ARG A 154 3.82 -4.68 -18.27
C ARG A 154 3.05 -3.37 -18.32
N ALA A 155 3.36 -2.45 -17.41
CA ALA A 155 2.66 -1.17 -17.31
C ALA A 155 3.65 0.00 -17.26
N VAL A 156 3.20 1.16 -17.71
CA VAL A 156 3.93 2.42 -17.56
C VAL A 156 3.73 2.91 -16.12
N PRO A 157 4.77 3.41 -15.45
CA PRO A 157 4.64 4.00 -14.12
C PRO A 157 3.49 5.02 -14.02
N PRO A 158 2.79 5.08 -12.90
CA PRO A 158 1.70 6.04 -12.74
C PRO A 158 2.22 7.47 -12.81
N THR A 159 1.46 8.34 -13.48
CA THR A 159 1.76 9.77 -13.50
C THR A 159 1.30 10.39 -12.17
N PRO A 160 2.17 11.08 -11.43
CA PRO A 160 1.79 11.78 -10.21
C PRO A 160 0.71 12.84 -10.44
N GLY A 161 -0.12 13.10 -9.44
CA GLY A 161 -1.13 14.17 -9.48
C GLY A 161 -2.36 13.83 -10.33
N GLY A 162 -3.05 14.89 -10.78
CA GLY A 162 -4.32 14.78 -11.48
C GLY A 162 -5.52 14.69 -10.53
N VAL A 163 -6.64 14.24 -11.06
CA VAL A 163 -7.88 14.06 -10.28
C VAL A 163 -8.30 12.61 -10.27
N GLU A 164 -8.97 12.22 -9.20
CA GLU A 164 -9.65 10.95 -9.11
C GLU A 164 -11.14 11.15 -8.86
N THR A 165 -11.93 10.21 -9.31
CA THR A 165 -13.39 10.29 -9.28
C THR A 165 -13.97 9.11 -8.53
N ARG A 166 -15.04 9.35 -7.79
CA ARG A 166 -15.80 8.32 -7.11
C ARG A 166 -17.30 8.51 -7.41
N PRO A 167 -17.96 7.53 -8.02
CA PRO A 167 -19.40 7.60 -8.22
C PRO A 167 -20.14 7.57 -6.89
N VAL A 168 -21.18 8.40 -6.78
CA VAL A 168 -22.15 8.39 -5.69
C VAL A 168 -23.53 8.36 -6.29
N SER A 169 -24.56 8.01 -5.50
CA SER A 169 -25.93 7.99 -5.99
C SER A 169 -26.32 9.38 -6.52
N GLY A 170 -26.66 9.43 -7.81
CA GLY A 170 -27.07 10.67 -8.49
C GLY A 170 -25.93 11.62 -8.86
N GLY A 171 -24.67 11.24 -8.67
CA GLY A 171 -23.56 12.15 -8.96
C GLY A 171 -22.17 11.55 -8.90
N LEU A 172 -21.20 12.44 -8.80
CA LEU A 172 -19.78 12.11 -8.83
C LEU A 172 -19.02 13.00 -7.84
N LEU A 173 -18.20 12.39 -7.00
CA LEU A 173 -17.19 13.10 -6.23
C LEU A 173 -15.92 13.19 -7.06
N ILE A 174 -15.30 14.35 -7.09
CA ILE A 174 -14.01 14.61 -7.73
C ILE A 174 -13.09 15.23 -6.70
N GLN A 175 -11.89 14.67 -6.57
CA GLN A 175 -10.84 15.24 -5.72
C GLN A 175 -9.50 15.23 -6.44
N GLN A 176 -8.56 16.04 -5.98
CA GLN A 176 -7.17 15.86 -6.36
C GLN A 176 -6.70 14.48 -5.89
N ARG A 177 -5.92 13.81 -6.74
CA ARG A 177 -5.30 12.55 -6.34
C ARG A 177 -4.33 12.81 -5.20
N ASP A 178 -4.41 12.00 -4.17
CA ASP A 178 -3.44 12.01 -3.09
C ASP A 178 -2.06 11.57 -3.60
N VAL A 179 -1.05 12.40 -3.39
CA VAL A 179 0.36 12.15 -3.70
C VAL A 179 1.20 12.50 -2.48
N ILE A 180 2.38 11.92 -2.37
CA ILE A 180 3.30 12.19 -1.25
C ILE A 180 4.06 13.48 -1.56
N ASP A 181 3.43 14.63 -1.32
CA ASP A 181 3.98 15.97 -1.56
C ASP A 181 3.47 17.02 -0.55
N ALA A 182 2.73 16.61 0.46
CA ALA A 182 2.30 17.50 1.53
C ALA A 182 3.48 17.82 2.46
N GLU A 183 3.43 18.99 3.11
CA GLU A 183 4.45 19.41 4.07
C GLU A 183 4.70 18.37 5.17
N GLY A 184 3.64 17.69 5.64
CA GLY A 184 3.70 16.62 6.63
C GLY A 184 4.26 15.29 6.12
N ASP A 185 4.48 15.13 4.83
CA ASP A 185 5.08 13.92 4.26
C ASP A 185 6.62 13.92 4.34
N ASP A 186 7.22 15.08 4.62
CA ASP A 186 8.66 15.23 4.84
C ASP A 186 8.98 15.09 6.34
N PRO A 187 9.74 14.06 6.77
CA PRO A 187 10.14 13.88 8.16
C PRO A 187 10.88 15.08 8.78
N ALA A 188 11.53 15.91 7.96
CA ALA A 188 12.19 17.13 8.43
C ALA A 188 11.23 18.16 9.04
N ASN A 189 9.94 18.07 8.69
CA ASN A 189 8.88 18.94 9.19
C ASN A 189 8.13 18.34 10.39
N TRP A 190 8.45 17.10 10.79
CA TRP A 190 7.74 16.46 11.91
C TRP A 190 8.13 17.06 13.25
N THR A 191 7.16 17.21 14.12
CA THR A 191 7.34 17.69 15.48
C THR A 191 7.48 16.51 16.43
N LEU A 192 8.58 16.45 17.18
CA LEU A 192 8.74 15.49 18.27
C LEU A 192 7.80 15.90 19.41
N ALA A 193 6.74 15.12 19.63
CA ALA A 193 5.72 15.39 20.62
C ALA A 193 6.01 14.71 21.96
N ALA A 194 6.66 13.53 21.95
CA ALA A 194 7.04 12.79 23.16
C ALA A 194 8.24 11.87 22.91
N GLY A 195 8.92 11.49 23.99
CA GLY A 195 10.08 10.58 23.97
C GLY A 195 11.37 11.25 23.48
N ASP A 196 12.38 10.44 23.25
CA ASP A 196 13.65 10.87 22.67
C ASP A 196 13.57 10.96 21.15
N PRO A 197 14.35 11.83 20.50
CA PRO A 197 14.45 11.88 19.05
C PRO A 197 14.85 10.51 18.48
N ALA A 198 14.17 10.09 17.40
CA ALA A 198 14.51 8.86 16.70
C ALA A 198 15.91 8.94 16.11
N ASP A 199 16.68 7.84 16.19
CA ASP A 199 17.90 7.69 15.41
C ASP A 199 17.58 7.57 13.90
N ALA A 200 18.64 7.62 13.07
CA ALA A 200 18.47 7.64 11.62
C ALA A 200 17.70 6.41 11.07
N ASP A 201 17.98 5.23 11.59
CA ASP A 201 17.32 3.99 11.14
C ASP A 201 15.85 3.95 11.57
N THR A 202 15.57 4.38 12.80
CA THR A 202 14.18 4.48 13.31
C THR A 202 13.40 5.54 12.54
N LEU A 203 14.01 6.69 12.22
CA LEU A 203 13.35 7.72 11.43
C LEU A 203 13.07 7.26 10.00
N ALA A 204 13.99 6.53 9.37
CA ALA A 204 13.79 5.92 8.05
C ALA A 204 12.63 4.90 8.06
N ASP A 205 12.53 4.08 9.10
CA ASP A 205 11.41 3.15 9.26
C ASP A 205 10.07 3.89 9.51
N LEU A 206 10.07 5.00 10.25
CA LEU A 206 8.89 5.84 10.44
C LEU A 206 8.44 6.49 9.11
N GLU A 207 9.37 7.01 8.31
CA GLU A 207 9.07 7.56 6.99
C GLU A 207 8.50 6.47 6.07
N PHE A 208 9.12 5.28 6.06
CA PHE A 208 8.59 4.13 5.32
C PHE A 208 7.16 3.78 5.78
N ALA A 209 6.93 3.69 7.10
CA ALA A 209 5.62 3.36 7.66
C ALA A 209 4.57 4.40 7.29
N TRP A 210 4.91 5.69 7.33
CA TRP A 210 4.05 6.80 6.93
C TRP A 210 3.62 6.67 5.46
N ARG A 211 4.58 6.50 4.55
CA ARG A 211 4.32 6.33 3.11
C ARG A 211 3.50 5.06 2.83
N ALA A 212 3.86 3.94 3.43
CA ALA A 212 3.15 2.66 3.24
C ALA A 212 1.72 2.68 3.82
N CYS A 213 1.49 3.41 4.93
CA CYS A 213 0.18 3.52 5.57
C CYS A 213 -0.88 4.14 4.64
N ARG A 214 -0.48 5.00 3.71
CA ARG A 214 -1.37 5.59 2.71
C ARG A 214 -2.11 4.55 1.85
N ALA A 215 -1.50 3.40 1.60
CA ALA A 215 -2.12 2.30 0.85
C ALA A 215 -3.18 1.52 1.65
N VAL A 216 -3.26 1.73 2.94
CA VAL A 216 -4.13 0.97 3.85
C VAL A 216 -5.48 1.67 4.00
N LYS A 217 -6.55 0.90 3.94
CA LYS A 217 -7.90 1.45 4.16
C LYS A 217 -8.09 1.88 5.61
N SER A 218 -8.65 3.07 5.79
CA SER A 218 -8.92 3.67 7.11
C SER A 218 -9.98 2.85 7.91
N ASN A 219 -9.95 2.81 9.21
CA ASN A 219 -8.86 3.26 10.04
C ASN A 219 -7.64 2.38 9.82
N ALA A 220 -6.48 2.99 9.65
CA ALA A 220 -5.25 2.27 9.28
C ALA A 220 -4.15 2.44 10.34
N ILE A 221 -3.55 1.31 10.72
CA ILE A 221 -2.31 1.25 11.49
C ILE A 221 -1.35 0.32 10.75
N LEU A 222 -0.13 0.77 10.50
CA LEU A 222 0.90 -0.04 9.87
C LEU A 222 2.15 -0.06 10.74
N LEU A 223 2.59 -1.27 11.09
CA LEU A 223 3.85 -1.51 11.78
C LEU A 223 4.96 -1.81 10.76
N ALA A 224 6.13 -1.24 10.98
CA ALA A 224 7.27 -1.41 10.09
C ALA A 224 8.58 -1.65 10.85
N SER A 225 9.51 -2.33 10.19
CA SER A 225 10.89 -2.53 10.64
C SER A 225 11.79 -2.86 9.45
N GLY A 226 12.95 -2.21 9.36
CA GLY A 226 13.94 -2.48 8.31
C GLY A 226 13.45 -2.19 6.90
N GLY A 227 12.63 -1.15 6.71
CA GLY A 227 12.06 -0.78 5.40
C GLY A 227 10.99 -1.75 4.89
N ALA A 228 10.30 -2.45 5.79
CA ALA A 228 9.24 -3.38 5.46
C ALA A 228 8.07 -3.29 6.46
N SER A 229 6.84 -3.45 5.98
CA SER A 229 5.70 -3.67 6.85
C SER A 229 5.84 -5.02 7.57
N VAL A 230 5.48 -5.06 8.84
CA VAL A 230 5.50 -6.28 9.66
C VAL A 230 4.13 -6.63 10.23
N GLY A 231 3.21 -5.68 10.22
CA GLY A 231 1.82 -5.90 10.62
C GLY A 231 0.94 -4.76 10.14
N VAL A 232 -0.22 -5.08 9.58
CA VAL A 232 -1.14 -4.10 9.00
C VAL A 232 -2.53 -4.31 9.57
N GLY A 233 -3.09 -3.26 10.17
CA GLY A 233 -4.48 -3.16 10.57
C GLY A 233 -5.22 -2.23 9.62
N MET A 234 -6.25 -2.75 8.93
CA MET A 234 -6.95 -2.07 7.88
C MET A 234 -8.46 -2.11 8.05
N GLY A 235 -9.11 -1.04 7.60
CA GLY A 235 -10.55 -1.02 7.35
C GLY A 235 -11.43 -1.18 8.59
N GLN A 236 -10.90 -0.85 9.78
CA GLN A 236 -11.66 -0.98 11.03
C GLN A 236 -12.47 0.29 11.30
N VAL A 237 -13.61 0.12 11.95
CA VAL A 237 -14.50 1.23 12.29
C VAL A 237 -13.99 2.08 13.48
N ASN A 238 -13.02 1.57 14.21
CA ASN A 238 -12.30 2.30 15.25
C ASN A 238 -10.79 2.04 15.18
N ARG A 239 -10.02 2.95 15.74
CA ARG A 239 -8.55 2.91 15.65
C ARG A 239 -7.93 1.87 16.59
N VAL A 240 -8.56 1.60 17.72
CA VAL A 240 -8.05 0.60 18.66
C VAL A 240 -8.10 -0.82 18.08
N ASP A 241 -9.14 -1.16 17.32
CA ASP A 241 -9.22 -2.45 16.63
C ASP A 241 -8.17 -2.55 15.52
N SER A 242 -7.89 -1.45 14.80
CA SER A 242 -6.79 -1.42 13.82
C SER A 242 -5.44 -1.65 14.48
N ALA A 243 -5.20 -1.05 15.65
CA ALA A 243 -3.97 -1.25 16.41
C ALA A 243 -3.83 -2.72 16.86
N HIS A 244 -4.88 -3.30 17.42
CA HIS A 244 -4.89 -4.73 17.77
C HIS A 244 -4.64 -5.63 16.57
N LEU A 245 -5.28 -5.37 15.45
CA LEU A 245 -5.11 -6.16 14.23
C LEU A 245 -3.66 -6.09 13.73
N ALA A 246 -3.07 -4.89 13.71
CA ALA A 246 -1.68 -4.70 13.27
C ALA A 246 -0.70 -5.44 14.19
N VAL A 247 -0.82 -5.28 15.51
CA VAL A 247 0.03 -5.95 16.50
C VAL A 247 -0.13 -7.47 16.44
N ASN A 248 -1.36 -7.97 16.37
CA ASN A 248 -1.62 -9.41 16.28
C ASN A 248 -1.02 -10.04 15.01
N ARG A 249 -1.11 -9.35 13.86
CA ARG A 249 -0.49 -9.82 12.61
C ARG A 249 1.03 -9.76 12.63
N ALA A 250 1.59 -8.75 13.27
CA ALA A 250 3.04 -8.65 13.46
C ALA A 250 3.58 -9.77 14.37
N GLY A 251 2.80 -10.16 15.39
CA GLY A 251 3.25 -11.12 16.40
C GLY A 251 4.52 -10.62 17.10
N GLU A 252 5.51 -11.47 17.24
CA GLU A 252 6.80 -11.12 17.87
C GLU A 252 7.55 -9.98 17.16
N ARG A 253 7.27 -9.75 15.87
CA ARG A 253 7.89 -8.66 15.08
C ARG A 253 7.37 -7.27 15.45
N ALA A 254 6.30 -7.18 16.25
CA ALA A 254 5.84 -5.90 16.82
C ALA A 254 6.88 -5.31 17.78
N GLN A 255 7.60 -6.18 18.51
CA GLN A 255 8.63 -5.75 19.45
C GLN A 255 9.76 -5.00 18.74
N GLY A 256 9.98 -3.75 19.11
CA GLY A 256 11.00 -2.88 18.53
C GLY A 256 10.66 -2.31 17.14
N SER A 257 9.47 -2.59 16.60
CA SER A 257 8.99 -1.97 15.36
C SER A 257 8.60 -0.50 15.59
N VAL A 258 8.33 0.19 14.48
CA VAL A 258 7.70 1.51 14.47
C VAL A 258 6.27 1.39 13.96
N ALA A 259 5.44 2.41 14.17
CA ALA A 259 4.08 2.44 13.64
C ALA A 259 3.72 3.78 13.02
N ALA A 260 2.86 3.73 11.99
CA ALA A 260 2.18 4.90 11.43
C ALA A 260 0.67 4.74 11.56
N SER A 261 -0.02 5.86 11.77
CA SER A 261 -1.47 5.98 11.81
C SER A 261 -1.94 6.94 10.72
N ASP A 262 -2.98 6.57 9.96
CA ASP A 262 -3.53 7.41 8.88
C ASP A 262 -4.24 8.67 9.39
N ALA A 263 -4.60 8.72 10.67
CA ALA A 263 -5.17 9.87 11.34
C ALA A 263 -4.74 9.91 12.82
N PHE A 264 -5.11 10.99 13.53
CA PHE A 264 -4.82 11.14 14.95
C PHE A 264 -5.47 10.03 15.79
N PHE A 265 -4.88 9.74 16.95
CA PHE A 265 -5.52 8.92 17.98
C PHE A 265 -6.56 9.76 18.72
N PRO A 266 -7.86 9.40 18.67
CA PRO A 266 -8.89 10.16 19.40
C PRO A 266 -8.80 9.98 20.92
N PHE A 267 -8.18 8.89 21.38
CA PHE A 267 -7.94 8.49 22.76
C PHE A 267 -6.61 7.77 22.86
N PRO A 268 -6.00 7.69 24.07
CA PRO A 268 -4.74 6.97 24.27
C PRO A 268 -4.82 5.46 24.06
N ASP A 269 -6.02 4.86 24.05
CA ASP A 269 -6.24 3.42 24.01
C ASP A 269 -5.61 2.73 22.79
N GLY A 270 -5.74 3.30 21.60
CA GLY A 270 -5.11 2.79 20.38
C GLY A 270 -3.58 2.84 20.46
N LEU A 271 -3.03 3.94 20.97
CA LEU A 271 -1.59 4.06 21.20
C LEU A 271 -1.12 3.06 22.27
N GLN A 272 -1.89 2.85 23.33
CA GLN A 272 -1.57 1.91 24.41
C GLN A 272 -1.46 0.47 23.89
N VAL A 273 -2.26 0.08 22.91
CA VAL A 273 -2.13 -1.23 22.23
C VAL A 273 -0.77 -1.36 21.57
N LEU A 274 -0.31 -0.31 20.87
CA LEU A 274 1.01 -0.30 20.21
C LEU A 274 2.14 -0.37 21.24
N ILE A 275 2.05 0.43 22.32
CA ILE A 275 3.00 0.42 23.44
C ILE A 275 3.11 -1.00 24.04
N ASN A 276 1.98 -1.63 24.35
CA ASN A 276 1.93 -2.97 24.91
C ASN A 276 2.47 -4.04 23.96
N GLY A 277 2.37 -3.81 22.63
CA GLY A 277 2.95 -4.63 21.58
C GLY A 277 4.46 -4.44 21.43
N GLY A 278 5.07 -3.50 22.15
CA GLY A 278 6.51 -3.23 22.11
C GLY A 278 6.94 -2.32 20.94
N VAL A 279 6.03 -1.56 20.34
CA VAL A 279 6.35 -0.53 19.36
C VAL A 279 7.19 0.56 20.02
N LYS A 280 8.33 0.93 19.42
CA LYS A 280 9.29 1.89 20.00
C LYS A 280 9.06 3.34 19.57
N ALA A 281 8.44 3.55 18.42
CA ALA A 281 8.18 4.87 17.88
C ALA A 281 6.91 4.90 17.03
N VAL A 282 6.21 6.03 17.02
CA VAL A 282 4.93 6.20 16.31
C VAL A 282 4.91 7.55 15.61
N VAL A 283 4.34 7.60 14.42
CA VAL A 283 4.02 8.82 13.69
C VAL A 283 2.52 8.91 13.42
N GLN A 284 1.95 10.09 13.65
CA GLN A 284 0.55 10.41 13.41
C GLN A 284 0.38 11.87 12.97
N PRO A 285 -0.72 12.24 12.28
CA PRO A 285 -0.93 13.64 11.90
C PRO A 285 -1.24 14.59 13.07
N GLY A 286 -1.70 14.09 14.23
CA GLY A 286 -2.13 14.92 15.34
C GLY A 286 -3.42 15.71 15.05
N GLY A 287 -3.78 16.65 15.93
CA GLY A 287 -4.95 17.52 15.78
C GLY A 287 -6.21 17.06 16.54
N SER A 288 -6.08 16.06 17.41
CA SER A 288 -7.14 15.67 18.33
C SER A 288 -7.28 16.68 19.48
N ILE A 289 -8.49 16.92 19.95
CA ILE A 289 -8.75 17.65 21.19
C ILE A 289 -8.04 16.98 22.39
N ARG A 290 -7.76 15.67 22.28
CA ARG A 290 -7.11 14.86 23.33
C ARG A 290 -5.65 14.55 23.02
N ASP A 291 -4.98 15.28 22.13
CA ASP A 291 -3.56 15.08 21.84
C ASP A 291 -2.70 15.11 23.10
N THR A 292 -3.04 15.99 24.06
CA THR A 292 -2.31 16.07 25.35
C THR A 292 -2.33 14.74 26.12
N GLU A 293 -3.44 13.99 26.10
CA GLU A 293 -3.55 12.69 26.75
C GLU A 293 -2.73 11.63 26.02
N VAL A 294 -2.75 11.65 24.67
CA VAL A 294 -1.98 10.74 23.81
C VAL A 294 -0.48 10.97 23.97
N ILE A 295 -0.05 12.23 23.96
CA ILE A 295 1.35 12.63 24.20
C ILE A 295 1.83 12.20 25.59
N ALA A 296 0.99 12.41 26.63
CA ALA A 296 1.33 12.00 28.00
C ALA A 296 1.52 10.47 28.09
N ALA A 297 0.66 9.68 27.46
CA ALA A 297 0.78 8.21 27.45
C ALA A 297 2.06 7.75 26.74
N ALA A 298 2.45 8.38 25.62
CA ALA A 298 3.70 8.10 24.94
C ALA A 298 4.92 8.44 25.82
N ALA A 299 4.90 9.61 26.45
CA ALA A 299 5.97 10.07 27.33
C ALA A 299 6.15 9.17 28.55
N GLU A 300 5.07 8.74 29.21
CA GLU A 300 5.08 7.83 30.36
C GLU A 300 5.68 6.47 29.97
N ALA A 301 5.40 5.99 28.78
CA ALA A 301 5.93 4.73 28.25
C ALA A 301 7.34 4.83 27.66
N GLY A 302 7.89 6.04 27.52
CA GLY A 302 9.19 6.27 26.86
C GLY A 302 9.16 5.95 25.36
N VAL A 303 8.00 6.07 24.71
CA VAL A 303 7.82 5.85 23.28
C VAL A 303 7.99 7.17 22.53
N THR A 304 8.78 7.15 21.47
CA THR A 304 8.93 8.31 20.58
C THR A 304 7.64 8.55 19.81
N LEU A 305 7.13 9.78 19.83
CA LEU A 305 5.92 10.19 19.10
C LEU A 305 6.20 11.45 18.27
N TYR A 306 5.97 11.32 16.99
CA TYR A 306 5.96 12.44 16.03
C TYR A 306 4.53 12.72 15.56
#